data_f43435849de1fb97a595cb1886aafd9a
#
_entry.id   f43435849de1fb97a595cb1886aafd9a
#
_cell.length_a   1.000
_cell.length_b   1.000
_cell.length_c   1.000
_cell.angle_alpha   90.00
_cell.angle_beta   90.00
_cell.angle_gamma   90.00
#
_symmetry.space_group_name_H-M   'P 1'
#
loop_
_entity.id
_entity.type
_entity.pdbx_description
1 polymer ?
#
loop_
_entity_poly.entity_id
_entity_poly.type
_entity_poly.pdbx_seq_one_letter_code
_entity_poly.pdbx_strand_id
1 'polypeptide(L)'
;MQPLRAARPAPVRTTAVGALSLAVIGGVLGASPSTASLSTGTPTSDRLVFRAGPIAGASVSQTLATAGETTTGGTITGQTTTGGTTTGGTITGGTTTPVLHEQAVPTVPAAQRLAAGTVAAAPSRDVVAELPAQTGASFETVGVTWDHATAPADVAVQVRVRRGGDWTGWEDLHYVSDEGPAAGEEAYVRDGTEPWWTGPADGVAVRATSASGKAPQGISVVTIDDPTVSADPTESTASARSASTDAATAAAPSTARTFSTAAGDPITGSPAFPKMPSIVSRRQWGADESLGDQCFEPIYGETAKMVFIHHTVGDNDYTQAESPAIVRSIYAYHTQGQGWCDIGYNFLVDRFGTVYQGRAGGVRLPVRGAHAGDYNVDTVGISMMGNFDLRAPSDRMKNAVVRLVGWRLGTSYRAPHSHTRIEGTRFSRISGHRDAMSTACPGRYAYAWLPTLRDRVGTYLENFDSPLEPKADALGVARTGPVYVGEVNLDHGRRAVFDNGELLGRRATGAHWLSGAALSRYRALGGPGSALGLPVSDFAASSQPGVRTMAFDQGRMYVLADGTAKALWGRILLRWHKLGGFGGRLGGPRTSVLSRSYGFKAGFQGGVIRYDTSANSVTVTYR
;
A
#
# COMPACT_ATOMS: atom_id res chain seq x y z
N MET A 1 -31.30 33.59 -46.38
CA MET A 1 -32.52 33.05 -46.97
C MET A 1 -32.73 31.67 -46.38
N GLN A 2 -33.58 31.68 -45.44
CA GLN A 2 -34.68 30.78 -45.03
C GLN A 2 -34.40 29.32 -44.66
N PRO A 3 -35.31 28.72 -43.83
CA PRO A 3 -35.11 28.65 -42.37
C PRO A 3 -35.30 27.21 -41.84
N LEU A 4 -35.00 27.09 -40.54
CA LEU A 4 -35.40 26.07 -39.56
C LEU A 4 -36.70 25.30 -39.83
N ARG A 5 -36.67 23.99 -39.52
CA ARG A 5 -37.86 23.29 -39.00
C ARG A 5 -37.50 22.52 -37.72
N ALA A 6 -38.19 22.90 -36.66
CA ALA A 6 -38.27 22.23 -35.37
C ALA A 6 -39.09 20.93 -35.46
N ALA A 7 -38.71 19.89 -34.77
CA ALA A 7 -39.53 18.71 -34.50
C ALA A 7 -39.93 18.67 -33.02
N ARG A 8 -41.23 18.46 -32.77
CA ARG A 8 -41.93 18.43 -31.49
C ARG A 8 -41.81 17.08 -30.79
N PRO A 9 -41.96 17.04 -29.47
CA PRO A 9 -41.88 15.80 -28.68
C PRO A 9 -43.20 15.03 -28.68
N ALA A 10 -43.15 13.70 -28.55
CA ALA A 10 -44.29 12.79 -28.42
C ALA A 10 -44.53 12.43 -26.92
N PRO A 11 -45.76 12.00 -26.56
CA PRO A 11 -46.30 12.16 -25.21
C PRO A 11 -46.04 10.99 -24.26
N VAL A 12 -46.04 11.36 -22.97
CA VAL A 12 -46.11 10.54 -21.78
C VAL A 12 -47.38 9.68 -21.76
N ARG A 13 -47.26 8.38 -21.50
CA ARG A 13 -48.39 7.54 -21.07
C ARG A 13 -48.21 7.18 -19.59
N THR A 14 -49.08 7.78 -18.80
CA THR A 14 -49.42 7.39 -17.42
C THR A 14 -50.35 6.16 -17.49
N THR A 15 -50.10 5.14 -16.71
CA THR A 15 -51.10 4.15 -16.33
C THR A 15 -51.09 3.91 -14.83
N ALA A 16 -52.27 3.89 -14.30
CA ALA A 16 -52.63 4.02 -12.90
C ALA A 16 -52.58 2.72 -12.12
N VAL A 17 -52.40 2.92 -10.85
CA VAL A 17 -52.79 2.23 -9.61
C VAL A 17 -53.89 1.15 -9.76
N GLY A 18 -53.68 -0.01 -9.18
CA GLY A 18 -54.68 -0.99 -8.80
C GLY A 18 -54.28 -1.64 -7.47
N ALA A 19 -54.86 -1.17 -6.41
CA ALA A 19 -54.87 -1.82 -5.10
C ALA A 19 -55.93 -2.93 -5.08
N LEU A 20 -55.61 -4.07 -4.48
CA LEU A 20 -56.64 -4.99 -3.99
C LEU A 20 -56.22 -5.62 -2.65
N SER A 21 -57.18 -5.53 -1.74
CA SER A 21 -57.08 -5.91 -0.33
C SER A 21 -57.56 -7.34 -0.06
N LEU A 22 -57.09 -7.90 1.07
CA LEU A 22 -57.66 -8.85 2.02
C LEU A 22 -58.24 -10.19 1.55
N ALA A 23 -57.80 -11.26 2.19
CA ALA A 23 -58.69 -12.12 3.02
C ALA A 23 -57.89 -13.02 3.97
N VAL A 24 -58.25 -12.97 5.24
CA VAL A 24 -57.87 -13.82 6.37
C VAL A 24 -58.78 -15.05 6.33
N ILE A 25 -58.26 -16.26 6.55
CA ILE A 25 -58.97 -17.38 7.19
C ILE A 25 -57.95 -18.18 8.01
N GLY A 26 -58.30 -18.39 9.27
CA GLY A 26 -57.59 -19.09 10.29
C GLY A 26 -57.88 -20.60 10.32
N GLY A 27 -57.08 -21.28 11.09
CA GLY A 27 -57.25 -22.71 11.44
C GLY A 27 -56.32 -23.06 12.63
N VAL A 28 -56.97 -23.22 13.76
CA VAL A 28 -56.41 -23.62 15.08
C VAL A 28 -56.32 -25.11 15.17
N LEU A 29 -55.30 -25.64 15.87
CA LEU A 29 -55.19 -26.84 16.73
C LEU A 29 -53.70 -27.22 16.77
N GLY A 30 -52.91 -27.22 17.85
CA GLY A 30 -53.17 -27.65 19.21
C GLY A 30 -52.18 -28.77 19.54
N ALA A 31 -51.17 -28.53 20.37
CA ALA A 31 -50.65 -29.43 21.38
C ALA A 31 -49.38 -28.88 22.05
N SER A 32 -49.38 -28.92 23.34
CA SER A 32 -48.42 -28.39 24.33
C SER A 32 -47.31 -29.38 24.69
N PRO A 33 -46.49 -29.17 25.73
CA PRO A 33 -45.10 -28.71 25.63
C PRO A 33 -44.13 -29.77 26.17
N SER A 34 -42.89 -29.68 25.78
CA SER A 34 -41.79 -30.36 26.49
C SER A 34 -40.74 -29.35 26.90
N THR A 35 -40.57 -29.26 28.19
CA THR A 35 -39.52 -28.50 28.88
C THR A 35 -38.14 -29.07 28.54
N ALA A 36 -37.26 -28.20 28.07
CA ALA A 36 -35.82 -28.43 28.10
C ALA A 36 -35.12 -27.13 28.50
N SER A 37 -34.30 -27.26 29.51
CA SER A 37 -33.57 -26.24 30.24
C SER A 37 -32.63 -25.42 29.37
N LEU A 38 -32.64 -24.11 29.60
CA LEU A 38 -31.67 -23.15 29.12
C LEU A 38 -30.30 -23.43 29.76
N SER A 39 -29.34 -23.77 28.93
CA SER A 39 -27.91 -23.62 29.22
C SER A 39 -27.41 -22.40 28.46
N THR A 40 -27.04 -21.37 29.20
CA THR A 40 -26.39 -20.16 28.70
C THR A 40 -24.96 -20.50 28.31
N GLY A 41 -24.71 -20.69 27.02
CA GLY A 41 -23.38 -20.74 26.43
C GLY A 41 -23.20 -19.57 25.47
N THR A 42 -22.34 -18.64 25.84
CA THR A 42 -21.83 -17.59 24.97
C THR A 42 -21.15 -18.19 23.73
N PRO A 43 -21.46 -17.73 22.52
CA PRO A 43 -20.68 -18.14 21.35
C PRO A 43 -19.37 -17.35 21.32
N THR A 44 -18.26 -18.03 21.62
CA THR A 44 -16.94 -17.59 21.24
C THR A 44 -16.81 -17.72 19.73
N SER A 45 -16.68 -16.59 19.06
CA SER A 45 -16.34 -16.55 17.63
C SER A 45 -14.87 -16.92 17.47
N ASP A 46 -14.60 -18.19 17.14
CA ASP A 46 -13.30 -18.59 16.61
C ASP A 46 -13.14 -18.02 15.19
N ARG A 47 -12.58 -16.83 15.11
CA ARG A 47 -11.95 -16.36 13.88
C ARG A 47 -10.67 -17.16 13.69
N LEU A 48 -10.71 -18.10 12.74
CA LEU A 48 -9.50 -18.69 12.18
C LEU A 48 -8.70 -17.60 11.49
N VAL A 49 -7.72 -17.07 12.20
CA VAL A 49 -6.68 -16.22 11.63
C VAL A 49 -5.75 -17.11 10.81
N PHE A 50 -5.93 -17.17 9.51
CA PHE A 50 -4.93 -17.73 8.63
C PHE A 50 -3.73 -16.81 8.60
N ARG A 51 -2.66 -17.15 9.33
CA ARG A 51 -1.35 -16.54 9.17
C ARG A 51 -0.85 -16.84 7.76
N ALA A 52 -0.81 -15.83 6.91
CA ALA A 52 -0.04 -15.88 5.68
C ALA A 52 1.45 -15.90 6.09
N GLY A 53 2.12 -17.03 5.91
CA GLY A 53 3.55 -17.14 6.10
C GLY A 53 4.30 -16.22 5.13
N PRO A 54 5.49 -15.71 5.49
CA PRO A 54 6.23 -14.75 4.69
C PRO A 54 6.60 -15.36 3.34
N ILE A 55 6.43 -14.56 2.30
CA ILE A 55 6.95 -14.85 0.96
C ILE A 55 8.47 -14.71 1.05
N ALA A 56 9.17 -15.83 1.18
CA ALA A 56 10.63 -15.87 1.14
C ALA A 56 11.14 -15.46 -0.24
N GLY A 57 11.70 -14.29 -0.31
CA GLY A 57 12.51 -13.83 -1.43
C GLY A 57 13.75 -13.13 -0.89
N ALA A 58 14.89 -13.82 -0.95
CA ALA A 58 16.24 -13.42 -0.56
C ALA A 58 16.67 -13.84 0.85
N SER A 59 17.40 -14.94 0.91
CA SER A 59 18.22 -15.36 2.03
C SER A 59 19.40 -14.39 2.22
N VAL A 60 19.41 -13.68 3.35
CA VAL A 60 20.63 -13.11 3.89
C VAL A 60 20.93 -13.90 5.16
N SER A 61 22.01 -14.66 5.12
CA SER A 61 22.55 -15.34 6.29
C SER A 61 23.04 -14.30 7.27
N GLN A 62 22.40 -14.17 8.42
CA GLN A 62 22.96 -13.52 9.59
C GLN A 62 23.41 -14.58 10.58
N THR A 63 24.72 -14.61 10.79
CA THR A 63 25.37 -15.37 11.86
C THR A 63 25.09 -14.66 13.18
N LEU A 64 24.36 -15.30 14.08
CA LEU A 64 24.27 -14.87 15.48
C LEU A 64 25.61 -15.07 16.16
N ALA A 65 26.20 -14.01 16.69
CA ALA A 65 27.22 -14.07 17.71
C ALA A 65 26.66 -13.47 18.99
N THR A 66 26.44 -14.34 19.96
CA THR A 66 26.25 -13.99 21.37
C THR A 66 27.62 -13.68 21.98
N ALA A 67 27.77 -12.57 22.67
CA ALA A 67 28.61 -12.49 23.85
C ALA A 67 28.51 -11.09 24.48
N GLY A 68 28.36 -11.09 25.75
CA GLY A 68 28.40 -9.93 26.60
C GLY A 68 29.81 -9.50 26.95
N GLU A 69 29.83 -8.48 27.75
CA GLU A 69 30.89 -7.95 28.61
C GLU A 69 31.67 -6.71 28.18
N THR A 70 31.50 -5.74 29.02
CA THR A 70 32.23 -4.51 29.30
C THR A 70 33.75 -4.66 29.26
N THR A 71 34.47 -3.65 28.73
CA THR A 71 35.40 -2.78 29.50
C THR A 71 36.27 -1.88 28.60
N THR A 72 36.33 -0.60 29.01
CA THR A 72 37.45 0.36 28.99
C THR A 72 38.46 0.44 27.84
N GLY A 73 38.52 1.63 27.27
CA GLY A 73 39.66 2.48 26.95
C GLY A 73 40.93 1.87 26.32
N GLY A 74 41.28 2.41 25.13
CA GLY A 74 42.58 2.15 24.55
C GLY A 74 42.84 2.97 23.30
N THR A 75 43.50 4.10 23.46
CA THR A 75 44.12 4.89 22.39
C THR A 75 45.24 4.08 21.73
N ILE A 76 45.18 3.93 20.39
CA ILE A 76 46.36 3.50 19.62
C ILE A 76 46.60 4.51 18.49
N THR A 77 47.69 5.23 18.63
CA THR A 77 48.40 5.98 17.61
C THR A 77 49.21 5.04 16.72
N GLY A 78 49.28 5.31 15.42
CA GLY A 78 50.38 4.78 14.66
C GLY A 78 50.20 4.54 13.17
N GLN A 79 50.67 5.46 12.44
CA GLN A 79 51.55 5.46 11.26
C GLN A 79 50.94 5.34 9.87
N THR A 80 51.19 6.42 9.16
CA THR A 80 51.14 6.67 7.71
C THR A 80 52.02 5.72 6.91
N THR A 81 51.48 5.20 5.80
CA THR A 81 52.24 4.97 4.57
C THR A 81 51.44 5.39 3.36
N THR A 82 52.06 6.24 2.58
CA THR A 82 51.65 6.84 1.32
C THR A 82 51.47 5.81 0.20
N GLY A 83 50.46 6.01 -0.65
CA GLY A 83 50.47 5.53 -2.02
C GLY A 83 49.15 4.91 -2.51
N GLY A 84 48.40 5.65 -3.39
CA GLY A 84 47.39 5.04 -4.24
C GLY A 84 45.98 5.62 -4.09
N THR A 85 45.69 6.61 -4.91
CA THR A 85 44.40 7.23 -5.11
C THR A 85 43.33 6.22 -5.50
N THR A 86 42.32 6.03 -4.69
CA THR A 86 40.99 5.55 -5.10
C THR A 86 39.96 6.27 -4.26
N THR A 87 39.31 7.26 -4.85
CA THR A 87 38.17 7.97 -4.29
C THR A 87 36.94 7.06 -4.30
N GLY A 88 36.76 6.34 -3.23
CA GLY A 88 35.49 5.69 -2.90
C GLY A 88 34.76 6.59 -1.90
N GLY A 89 33.83 7.42 -2.37
CA GLY A 89 32.95 8.18 -1.50
C GLY A 89 32.04 7.22 -0.73
N THR A 90 32.35 6.97 0.53
CA THR A 90 31.43 6.31 1.47
C THR A 90 30.32 7.31 1.77
N ILE A 91 29.12 7.07 1.23
CA ILE A 91 27.92 7.74 1.70
C ILE A 91 27.59 7.15 3.06
N THR A 92 28.07 7.76 4.12
CA THR A 92 27.54 7.56 5.47
C THR A 92 26.16 8.20 5.51
N GLY A 93 25.12 7.42 5.19
CA GLY A 93 23.75 7.80 5.45
C GLY A 93 23.51 7.76 6.95
N GLY A 94 23.80 8.85 7.65
CA GLY A 94 23.27 9.07 8.97
C GLY A 94 21.75 9.24 8.81
N THR A 95 20.95 8.47 9.55
CA THR A 95 19.53 8.74 9.74
C THR A 95 19.41 10.06 10.46
N THR A 96 18.86 11.08 9.79
CA THR A 96 18.56 12.36 10.40
C THR A 96 17.16 12.28 10.96
N THR A 97 17.03 11.96 12.24
CA THR A 97 15.76 11.92 12.94
C THR A 97 15.29 13.35 13.20
N PRO A 98 14.06 13.74 12.77
CA PRO A 98 13.48 15.01 13.16
C PRO A 98 13.35 15.12 14.67
N VAL A 99 13.60 16.29 15.22
CA VAL A 99 13.50 16.58 16.65
C VAL A 99 12.14 17.20 16.94
N LEU A 100 11.35 16.52 17.77
CA LEU A 100 10.04 16.99 18.19
C LEU A 100 10.12 17.66 19.55
N HIS A 101 9.52 18.85 19.66
CA HIS A 101 9.33 19.58 20.91
C HIS A 101 7.85 19.75 21.18
N GLU A 102 7.40 19.33 22.36
CA GLU A 102 6.03 19.48 22.81
C GLU A 102 5.96 20.51 23.95
N GLN A 103 4.99 21.40 23.87
CA GLN A 103 4.73 22.40 24.89
C GLN A 103 3.23 22.52 25.17
N ALA A 104 2.84 22.43 26.43
CA ALA A 104 1.45 22.62 26.83
C ALA A 104 0.93 24.03 26.47
N VAL A 105 -0.29 24.08 25.94
CA VAL A 105 -1.02 25.33 25.67
C VAL A 105 -1.92 25.63 26.87
N PRO A 106 -1.69 26.71 27.63
CA PRO A 106 -2.47 27.04 28.83
C PRO A 106 -3.95 27.24 28.48
N THR A 107 -4.84 26.63 29.28
CA THR A 107 -6.28 26.88 29.16
C THR A 107 -6.66 28.21 29.78
N VAL A 108 -7.59 28.94 29.17
CA VAL A 108 -8.08 30.24 29.66
C VAL A 108 -9.25 30.01 30.62
N PRO A 109 -9.12 30.40 31.90
CA PRO A 109 -10.20 30.23 32.89
C PRO A 109 -11.48 30.99 32.51
N ALA A 110 -12.65 30.40 32.81
CA ALA A 110 -13.96 31.01 32.52
C ALA A 110 -14.11 32.43 33.07
N ALA A 111 -13.56 32.71 34.25
CA ALA A 111 -13.59 34.04 34.86
C ALA A 111 -12.85 35.11 34.05
N GLN A 112 -11.74 34.76 33.42
CA GLN A 112 -10.98 35.68 32.53
C GLN A 112 -11.72 35.97 31.24
N ARG A 113 -12.44 34.97 30.70
CA ARG A 113 -13.25 35.12 29.47
C ARG A 113 -14.43 36.07 29.68
N LEU A 114 -15.09 35.99 30.85
CA LEU A 114 -16.19 36.88 31.22
C LEU A 114 -15.70 38.34 31.42
N ALA A 115 -14.48 38.54 31.89
CA ALA A 115 -13.90 39.87 32.07
C ALA A 115 -13.49 40.56 30.76
N ALA A 116 -13.22 39.79 29.69
CA ALA A 116 -12.88 40.30 28.35
C ALA A 116 -14.12 40.66 27.50
N GLY A 117 -15.33 40.44 28.00
CA GLY A 117 -16.59 40.62 27.27
C GLY A 117 -16.89 42.08 26.98
N THR A 118 -16.68 42.51 25.75
CA THR A 118 -17.23 43.71 25.15
C THR A 118 -18.25 43.34 24.08
N VAL A 119 -19.48 43.84 24.34
CA VAL A 119 -20.54 44.19 23.38
C VAL A 119 -20.79 43.22 22.20
N ALA A 120 -21.97 42.62 22.30
CA ALA A 120 -22.59 41.71 21.33
C ALA A 120 -22.54 42.21 19.87
N ALA A 121 -21.91 41.41 19.02
CA ALA A 121 -22.26 41.29 17.58
C ALA A 121 -21.74 39.93 17.07
N ALA A 122 -22.63 38.99 16.80
CA ALA A 122 -22.44 37.59 16.40
C ALA A 122 -21.95 36.66 17.53
N PRO A 123 -22.20 35.34 17.48
CA PRO A 123 -21.70 34.39 18.48
C PRO A 123 -20.18 34.34 18.38
N SER A 124 -19.50 35.13 19.24
CA SER A 124 -18.05 35.12 19.34
C SER A 124 -17.63 33.79 19.98
N ARG A 125 -16.78 33.04 19.28
CA ARG A 125 -16.12 31.88 19.88
C ARG A 125 -15.18 32.37 20.98
N ASP A 126 -15.30 31.78 22.16
CA ASP A 126 -14.38 32.10 23.25
C ASP A 126 -13.01 31.51 23.02
N VAL A 127 -11.95 32.27 23.32
CA VAL A 127 -10.59 31.70 23.40
C VAL A 127 -10.55 30.81 24.67
N VAL A 128 -10.42 29.52 24.47
CA VAL A 128 -10.46 28.50 25.53
C VAL A 128 -9.07 27.99 25.93
N ALA A 129 -8.07 28.16 25.06
CA ALA A 129 -6.66 27.92 25.36
C ALA A 129 -5.79 28.87 24.51
N GLU A 130 -4.71 29.37 25.08
CA GLU A 130 -3.80 30.30 24.37
C GLU A 130 -2.36 30.12 24.84
N LEU A 131 -1.46 30.01 23.90
CA LEU A 131 -0.03 30.17 24.07
C LEU A 131 0.35 31.53 23.48
N PRO A 132 0.76 32.52 24.29
CA PRO A 132 1.22 33.81 23.81
C PRO A 132 2.43 33.68 22.87
N ALA A 133 2.62 34.66 22.01
CA ALA A 133 3.76 34.71 21.11
C ALA A 133 5.08 34.56 21.87
N GLN A 134 5.85 33.56 21.51
CA GLN A 134 7.16 33.28 22.07
C GLN A 134 8.14 32.88 20.98
N THR A 135 9.41 33.13 21.21
CA THR A 135 10.52 32.75 20.32
C THR A 135 11.40 31.73 21.03
N GLY A 136 12.01 30.83 20.25
CA GLY A 136 12.82 29.74 20.78
C GLY A 136 13.69 29.08 19.73
N ALA A 137 13.85 27.77 19.84
CA ALA A 137 14.58 26.98 18.86
C ALA A 137 13.91 27.04 17.48
N SER A 138 14.68 26.86 16.43
CA SER A 138 14.20 26.74 15.06
C SER A 138 13.33 25.49 14.89
N PHE A 139 12.37 25.56 13.98
CA PHE A 139 11.53 24.45 13.56
C PHE A 139 10.97 24.73 12.14
N GLU A 140 10.52 23.70 11.44
CA GLU A 140 9.88 23.84 10.12
C GLU A 140 8.43 23.38 10.11
N THR A 141 8.00 22.61 11.10
CA THR A 141 6.63 22.10 11.18
C THR A 141 6.02 22.38 12.54
N VAL A 142 4.75 22.75 12.55
CA VAL A 142 3.96 22.93 13.76
C VAL A 142 2.61 22.25 13.64
N GLY A 143 2.17 21.63 14.74
CA GLY A 143 0.82 21.10 14.90
C GLY A 143 0.34 21.28 16.34
N VAL A 144 -0.92 20.99 16.59
CA VAL A 144 -1.51 21.05 17.93
C VAL A 144 -2.22 19.74 18.21
N THR A 145 -1.89 19.11 19.33
CA THR A 145 -2.46 17.83 19.74
C THR A 145 -3.18 17.95 21.10
N TRP A 146 -4.03 16.98 21.43
CA TRP A 146 -4.74 16.87 22.70
C TRP A 146 -5.15 15.43 22.98
N ASP A 147 -5.63 15.17 24.19
CA ASP A 147 -6.06 13.85 24.61
C ASP A 147 -7.25 13.38 23.77
N HIS A 148 -7.21 12.12 23.33
CA HIS A 148 -8.21 11.53 22.42
C HIS A 148 -9.64 11.71 22.94
N ALA A 149 -10.56 12.04 22.03
CA ALA A 149 -11.99 12.25 22.30
C ALA A 149 -12.33 13.32 23.34
N THR A 150 -11.42 14.25 23.64
CA THR A 150 -11.69 15.35 24.60
C THR A 150 -12.03 16.67 23.92
N ALA A 151 -11.77 16.84 22.64
CA ALA A 151 -12.08 18.07 21.92
C ALA A 151 -13.59 18.25 21.76
N PRO A 152 -14.15 19.44 22.04
CA PRO A 152 -15.51 19.76 21.63
C PRO A 152 -15.61 19.79 20.11
N ALA A 153 -16.76 19.36 19.57
CA ALA A 153 -17.00 19.30 18.13
C ALA A 153 -16.85 20.67 17.41
N ASP A 154 -16.91 21.76 18.16
CA ASP A 154 -16.80 23.13 17.65
C ASP A 154 -15.42 23.76 17.90
N VAL A 155 -14.41 22.99 18.31
CA VAL A 155 -13.05 23.52 18.49
C VAL A 155 -12.47 24.02 17.16
N ALA A 156 -11.83 25.19 17.20
CA ALA A 156 -11.02 25.68 16.09
C ALA A 156 -9.66 26.12 16.65
N VAL A 157 -8.60 25.74 15.95
CA VAL A 157 -7.22 26.01 16.35
C VAL A 157 -6.58 26.92 15.32
N GLN A 158 -5.92 27.96 15.81
CA GLN A 158 -5.14 28.88 14.99
C GLN A 158 -3.72 28.98 15.52
N VAL A 159 -2.79 29.04 14.59
CA VAL A 159 -1.36 29.19 14.85
C VAL A 159 -0.82 30.36 14.04
N ARG A 160 0.13 31.08 14.59
CA ARG A 160 1.01 31.97 13.83
C ARG A 160 2.44 31.68 14.19
N VAL A 161 3.32 31.82 13.23
CA VAL A 161 4.74 31.55 13.40
C VAL A 161 5.58 32.78 13.06
N ARG A 162 6.80 32.82 13.58
CA ARG A 162 7.77 33.86 13.23
C ARG A 162 8.77 33.31 12.24
N ARG A 163 8.86 33.94 11.07
CA ARG A 163 9.78 33.57 9.98
C ARG A 163 10.60 34.79 9.58
N GLY A 164 11.93 34.63 9.51
CA GLY A 164 12.83 35.75 9.11
C GLY A 164 12.72 36.99 9.99
N GLY A 165 12.29 36.83 11.26
CA GLY A 165 12.09 37.92 12.20
C GLY A 165 10.66 38.48 12.25
N ASP A 166 9.79 38.16 11.30
CA ASP A 166 8.43 38.67 11.19
C ASP A 166 7.39 37.63 11.55
N TRP A 167 6.32 38.05 12.26
CA TRP A 167 5.16 37.18 12.58
C TRP A 167 4.21 37.09 11.39
N THR A 168 3.77 35.85 11.05
CA THR A 168 2.69 35.64 10.09
C THR A 168 1.36 36.12 10.64
N GLY A 169 0.33 36.16 9.77
CA GLY A 169 -1.06 36.16 10.21
C GLY A 169 -1.39 34.89 11.00
N TRP A 170 -2.59 34.85 11.60
CA TRP A 170 -3.14 33.65 12.17
C TRP A 170 -3.64 32.73 11.06
N GLU A 171 -3.16 31.48 11.05
CA GLU A 171 -3.57 30.42 10.14
C GLU A 171 -4.44 29.42 10.86
N ASP A 172 -5.56 29.02 10.25
CA ASP A 172 -6.43 28.00 10.76
C ASP A 172 -5.79 26.63 10.52
N LEU A 173 -5.53 25.86 11.58
CA LEU A 173 -5.12 24.47 11.47
C LEU A 173 -6.33 23.55 11.41
N HIS A 174 -6.39 22.74 10.37
CA HIS A 174 -7.49 21.80 10.19
C HIS A 174 -7.43 20.67 11.20
N TYR A 175 -8.56 20.36 11.81
CA TYR A 175 -8.78 19.21 12.66
C TYR A 175 -9.93 18.37 12.10
N VAL A 176 -9.72 17.07 12.08
CA VAL A 176 -10.73 16.09 11.68
C VAL A 176 -10.83 15.04 12.77
N SER A 177 -11.97 14.98 13.45
CA SER A 177 -12.17 14.13 14.63
C SER A 177 -12.00 12.63 14.37
N ASP A 178 -12.20 12.23 13.12
CA ASP A 178 -12.25 10.82 12.72
C ASP A 178 -11.10 10.46 11.75
N GLU A 179 -10.12 11.36 11.56
CA GLU A 179 -8.90 11.08 10.79
C GLU A 179 -7.93 10.27 11.65
N GLY A 180 -7.23 9.33 11.00
CA GLY A 180 -6.26 8.49 11.70
C GLY A 180 -6.65 7.02 11.71
N PRO A 181 -6.11 6.25 12.66
CA PRO A 181 -6.47 4.85 12.90
C PRO A 181 -7.93 4.73 13.34
N ALA A 182 -8.61 3.65 12.94
CA ALA A 182 -9.93 3.36 13.47
C ALA A 182 -9.87 3.02 14.95
N ALA A 183 -10.99 3.22 15.67
CA ALA A 183 -11.08 2.98 17.10
C ALA A 183 -10.57 1.58 17.49
N GLY A 184 -9.60 1.51 18.40
CA GLY A 184 -9.00 0.27 18.90
C GLY A 184 -7.94 -0.35 17.97
N GLU A 185 -7.57 0.31 16.89
CA GLU A 185 -6.50 -0.15 15.98
C GLU A 185 -5.10 0.13 16.52
N GLU A 186 -4.92 1.19 17.27
CA GLU A 186 -3.63 1.62 17.86
C GLU A 186 -3.81 1.94 19.35
N ALA A 187 -2.82 1.62 20.18
CA ALA A 187 -2.97 1.61 21.62
C ALA A 187 -2.99 3.01 22.26
N TYR A 188 -2.34 3.99 21.63
CA TYR A 188 -2.25 5.36 22.13
C TYR A 188 -2.44 6.32 20.96
N VAL A 189 -3.62 6.92 20.90
CA VAL A 189 -3.95 7.92 19.89
C VAL A 189 -4.26 9.23 20.60
N ARG A 190 -3.53 10.29 20.25
CA ARG A 190 -3.90 11.68 20.52
C ARG A 190 -4.61 12.22 19.29
N ASP A 191 -5.64 13.00 19.50
CA ASP A 191 -6.21 13.80 18.43
C ASP A 191 -5.33 15.03 18.17
N GLY A 192 -5.46 15.63 17.00
CA GLY A 192 -4.70 16.81 16.67
C GLY A 192 -5.09 17.42 15.33
N THR A 193 -4.46 18.53 15.03
CA THR A 193 -4.59 19.18 13.72
C THR A 193 -3.71 18.47 12.71
N GLU A 194 -3.92 18.75 11.42
CA GLU A 194 -2.90 18.46 10.41
C GLU A 194 -1.59 19.21 10.74
N PRO A 195 -0.42 18.59 10.52
CA PRO A 195 0.86 19.25 10.70
C PRO A 195 1.08 20.31 9.59
N TRP A 196 1.31 21.54 9.99
CA TRP A 196 1.58 22.62 9.06
C TRP A 196 3.09 22.79 8.85
N TRP A 197 3.57 22.47 7.65
CA TRP A 197 4.92 22.82 7.21
C TRP A 197 4.99 24.32 6.98
N THR A 198 5.78 25.01 7.76
CA THR A 198 5.93 26.46 7.75
C THR A 198 7.17 26.93 6.99
N GLY A 199 8.12 26.01 6.67
CA GLY A 199 9.51 26.37 6.44
C GLY A 199 10.16 26.88 7.73
N PRO A 200 11.44 27.29 7.67
CA PRO A 200 12.20 27.71 8.86
C PRO A 200 11.49 28.82 9.65
N ALA A 201 11.19 28.55 10.91
CA ALA A 201 10.54 29.45 11.86
C ALA A 201 11.24 29.36 13.22
N ASP A 202 11.20 30.44 14.02
CA ASP A 202 11.84 30.56 15.33
C ASP A 202 10.91 31.10 16.41
N GLY A 203 9.61 31.15 16.13
CA GLY A 203 8.61 31.57 17.10
C GLY A 203 7.23 31.03 16.75
N VAL A 204 6.43 30.78 17.79
CA VAL A 204 5.08 30.23 17.71
C VAL A 204 4.12 30.93 18.68
N ALA A 205 2.88 31.09 18.25
CA ALA A 205 1.77 31.43 19.10
C ALA A 205 0.56 30.59 18.70
N VAL A 206 -0.23 30.11 19.66
CA VAL A 206 -1.38 29.22 19.44
C VAL A 206 -2.59 29.81 20.13
N ARG A 207 -3.76 29.70 19.52
CA ARG A 207 -5.04 29.90 20.19
C ARG A 207 -6.06 28.86 19.75
N ALA A 208 -6.77 28.30 20.72
CA ALA A 208 -7.91 27.46 20.47
C ALA A 208 -9.19 28.20 20.89
N THR A 209 -10.21 28.14 20.05
CA THR A 209 -11.51 28.78 20.28
C THR A 209 -12.63 27.74 20.24
N SER A 210 -13.70 27.97 21.03
CA SER A 210 -14.87 27.12 21.03
C SER A 210 -16.11 27.94 21.42
N ALA A 211 -17.24 27.73 20.74
CA ALA A 211 -18.52 28.34 21.11
C ALA A 211 -19.11 27.71 22.39
N SER A 212 -18.75 26.46 22.68
CA SER A 212 -19.14 25.78 23.92
C SER A 212 -18.37 26.28 25.17
N GLY A 213 -17.30 27.05 24.95
CA GLY A 213 -16.43 27.53 26.03
C GLY A 213 -15.58 26.41 26.67
N LYS A 214 -15.48 25.24 26.06
CA LYS A 214 -14.68 24.10 26.57
C LYS A 214 -13.38 23.98 25.77
N ALA A 215 -12.28 23.79 26.49
CA ALA A 215 -10.98 23.46 25.89
C ALA A 215 -10.82 21.93 25.80
N PRO A 216 -10.08 21.41 24.78
CA PRO A 216 -9.59 20.04 24.80
C PRO A 216 -8.70 19.81 26.02
N GLN A 217 -8.70 18.58 26.58
CA GLN A 217 -7.76 18.21 27.63
C GLN A 217 -6.37 17.92 27.06
N GLY A 218 -5.32 18.18 27.82
CA GLY A 218 -3.95 17.90 27.42
C GLY A 218 -3.50 18.62 26.15
N ILE A 219 -4.10 19.78 25.82
CA ILE A 219 -3.77 20.51 24.61
C ILE A 219 -2.31 20.98 24.62
N SER A 220 -1.56 20.65 23.56
CA SER A 220 -0.14 20.97 23.41
C SER A 220 0.15 21.43 21.99
N VAL A 221 1.10 22.35 21.83
CA VAL A 221 1.73 22.64 20.53
C VAL A 221 2.94 21.72 20.36
N VAL A 222 3.06 21.17 19.17
CA VAL A 222 4.16 20.31 18.75
C VAL A 222 4.90 21.05 17.64
N THR A 223 6.20 21.30 17.82
CA THR A 223 7.09 21.83 16.79
C THR A 223 8.13 20.78 16.43
N ILE A 224 8.49 20.72 15.15
CA ILE A 224 9.42 19.72 14.62
C ILE A 224 10.51 20.42 13.83
N ASP A 225 11.76 20.16 14.23
CA ASP A 225 12.99 20.60 13.56
C ASP A 225 13.56 19.40 12.78
N ASP A 226 13.72 19.55 11.48
CA ASP A 226 14.42 18.57 10.65
C ASP A 226 15.85 19.09 10.40
N PRO A 227 16.87 18.49 11.02
CA PRO A 227 18.24 19.00 10.97
C PRO A 227 18.84 19.03 9.56
N THR A 228 18.18 18.45 8.56
CA THR A 228 18.63 18.51 7.16
C THR A 228 18.24 19.82 6.48
N VAL A 229 17.29 20.57 7.04
CA VAL A 229 16.82 21.87 6.50
C VAL A 229 17.64 23.02 7.05
N SER A 230 18.08 22.92 8.29
CA SER A 230 18.84 23.99 8.99
C SER A 230 20.30 24.11 8.54
N ALA A 231 20.80 23.22 7.67
CA ALA A 231 22.13 23.34 7.08
C ALA A 231 22.16 24.45 6.04
N ASP A 232 22.98 25.48 6.30
CA ASP A 232 23.18 26.69 5.52
C ASP A 232 23.21 26.44 3.99
N PRO A 233 22.40 27.15 3.18
CA PRO A 233 22.32 26.91 1.73
C PRO A 233 23.62 27.21 0.96
N THR A 234 24.68 27.67 1.63
CA THR A 234 25.98 27.99 0.99
C THR A 234 26.83 26.74 0.70
N GLU A 235 26.59 25.58 1.29
CA GLU A 235 27.34 24.34 1.01
C GLU A 235 26.67 23.37 -0.01
N SER A 236 25.41 23.59 -0.37
CA SER A 236 24.64 22.64 -1.20
C SER A 236 24.82 22.80 -2.73
N THR A 237 25.62 23.76 -3.23
CA THR A 237 25.73 23.96 -4.68
C THR A 237 26.78 23.11 -5.39
N ALA A 238 27.51 22.25 -4.67
CA ALA A 238 28.59 21.44 -5.26
C ALA A 238 28.21 19.97 -5.56
N SER A 239 27.04 19.46 -5.11
CA SER A 239 26.70 18.03 -5.25
C SER A 239 25.56 17.71 -6.21
N ALA A 240 24.95 18.69 -6.87
CA ALA A 240 23.77 18.46 -7.73
C ALA A 240 24.07 18.25 -9.23
N ARG A 241 25.32 17.97 -9.61
CA ARG A 241 25.69 17.68 -10.99
C ARG A 241 26.48 16.38 -11.13
N SER A 242 25.92 15.26 -10.71
CA SER A 242 26.36 13.95 -11.21
C SER A 242 25.45 12.83 -10.70
N ALA A 243 24.24 12.72 -11.24
CA ALA A 243 23.43 11.52 -11.10
C ALA A 243 22.54 11.35 -12.33
N SER A 244 23.19 11.28 -13.49
CA SER A 244 22.60 10.63 -14.66
C SER A 244 23.66 9.71 -15.24
N THR A 245 23.26 8.46 -15.55
CA THR A 245 24.04 7.34 -16.06
C THR A 245 24.84 6.59 -14.97
N ASP A 246 24.23 5.51 -14.46
CA ASP A 246 24.79 4.17 -14.50
C ASP A 246 23.91 3.23 -13.66
N ALA A 247 22.90 2.68 -14.32
CA ALA A 247 22.23 1.46 -13.87
C ALA A 247 22.79 0.31 -14.71
N ALA A 248 23.93 -0.21 -14.30
CA ALA A 248 24.46 -1.44 -14.88
C ALA A 248 25.20 -2.25 -13.81
N THR A 249 24.65 -3.45 -13.57
CA THR A 249 25.35 -4.69 -13.26
C THR A 249 26.20 -4.79 -11.99
N ALA A 250 25.61 -5.44 -10.97
CA ALA A 250 26.36 -6.38 -10.15
C ALA A 250 25.71 -7.77 -10.34
N ALA A 251 26.18 -8.52 -11.32
CA ALA A 251 25.87 -9.92 -11.52
C ALA A 251 26.90 -10.76 -10.78
N ALA A 252 26.44 -11.55 -9.81
CA ALA A 252 27.20 -12.69 -9.32
C ALA A 252 27.27 -13.76 -10.43
N PRO A 253 28.36 -14.52 -10.59
CA PRO A 253 28.50 -15.49 -11.66
C PRO A 253 27.60 -16.70 -11.40
N SER A 254 26.45 -16.74 -12.06
CA SER A 254 25.64 -17.94 -12.22
C SER A 254 26.11 -18.63 -13.48
N THR A 255 26.75 -19.76 -13.35
CA THR A 255 26.97 -20.70 -14.46
C THR A 255 25.62 -21.34 -14.84
N ALA A 256 24.74 -20.57 -15.43
CA ALA A 256 23.55 -21.07 -16.11
C ALA A 256 23.91 -21.38 -17.56
N ARG A 257 23.98 -22.67 -17.87
CA ARG A 257 24.05 -23.12 -19.26
C ARG A 257 22.78 -22.68 -19.98
N THR A 258 22.94 -21.87 -20.99
CA THR A 258 21.93 -21.49 -21.96
C THR A 258 21.29 -22.73 -22.58
N PHE A 259 20.06 -23.01 -22.17
CA PHE A 259 19.18 -23.84 -23.00
C PHE A 259 18.63 -22.93 -24.09
N SER A 260 18.83 -23.32 -25.34
CA SER A 260 18.23 -22.67 -26.51
C SER A 260 16.72 -22.57 -26.28
N THR A 261 16.26 -21.40 -25.92
CA THR A 261 14.85 -21.05 -25.96
C THR A 261 14.51 -20.89 -27.43
N ALA A 262 13.55 -21.69 -27.89
CA ALA A 262 12.81 -21.29 -29.10
C ALA A 262 12.35 -19.85 -28.83
N ALA A 263 12.73 -18.95 -29.71
CA ALA A 263 12.40 -17.53 -29.64
C ALA A 263 10.87 -17.37 -29.55
N GLY A 264 10.36 -17.33 -28.33
CA GLY A 264 9.04 -16.83 -28.07
C GLY A 264 9.19 -15.31 -28.02
N ASP A 265 8.39 -14.64 -28.84
CA ASP A 265 8.37 -13.18 -29.01
C ASP A 265 8.70 -12.44 -27.71
N PRO A 266 9.69 -11.56 -27.72
CA PRO A 266 9.74 -10.52 -26.73
C PRO A 266 8.37 -9.82 -26.76
N ILE A 267 7.85 -9.43 -25.61
CA ILE A 267 6.62 -8.64 -25.49
C ILE A 267 6.93 -7.22 -26.03
N THR A 268 7.40 -7.15 -27.26
CA THR A 268 7.67 -5.93 -27.99
C THR A 268 6.44 -5.68 -28.84
N GLY A 269 5.61 -4.73 -28.41
CA GLY A 269 4.48 -4.25 -29.18
C GLY A 269 3.10 -4.31 -28.53
N SER A 270 2.97 -4.82 -27.31
CA SER A 270 1.75 -4.58 -26.52
C SER A 270 1.87 -3.28 -25.76
N PRO A 271 0.81 -2.47 -25.67
CA PRO A 271 0.76 -1.38 -24.72
C PRO A 271 1.09 -1.96 -23.35
N ALA A 272 2.15 -1.45 -22.75
CA ALA A 272 2.63 -1.93 -21.47
C ALA A 272 1.50 -1.73 -20.43
N PHE A 273 1.29 -2.70 -19.56
CA PHE A 273 0.43 -2.57 -18.39
C PHE A 273 0.85 -1.34 -17.56
N PRO A 274 -0.04 -0.68 -16.81
CA PRO A 274 0.33 0.50 -16.02
C PRO A 274 1.58 0.21 -15.19
N LYS A 275 2.68 0.79 -15.57
CA LYS A 275 3.94 0.63 -14.83
C LYS A 275 3.80 1.29 -13.47
N MET A 276 4.36 0.67 -12.45
CA MET A 276 4.56 1.35 -11.17
C MET A 276 5.35 2.64 -11.44
N PRO A 277 4.85 3.80 -11.02
CA PRO A 277 5.66 5.03 -11.12
C PRO A 277 6.94 4.89 -10.28
N SER A 278 7.92 5.73 -10.55
CA SER A 278 9.07 5.85 -9.65
C SER A 278 8.56 6.33 -8.29
N ILE A 279 8.87 5.58 -7.24
CA ILE A 279 8.46 5.87 -5.87
C ILE A 279 9.73 5.98 -5.03
N VAL A 280 9.92 7.12 -4.38
CA VAL A 280 10.97 7.32 -3.39
C VAL A 280 10.63 6.47 -2.17
N SER A 281 11.46 5.48 -1.89
CA SER A 281 11.25 4.56 -0.76
C SER A 281 11.48 5.23 0.59
N ARG A 282 10.98 4.63 1.66
CA ARG A 282 11.18 5.09 3.05
C ARG A 282 12.66 5.34 3.34
N ARG A 283 13.54 4.41 2.97
CA ARG A 283 14.99 4.60 3.10
C ARG A 283 15.54 5.78 2.31
N GLN A 284 15.00 6.06 1.10
CA GLN A 284 15.50 7.14 0.25
C GLN A 284 15.10 8.52 0.74
N TRP A 285 13.92 8.68 1.36
CA TRP A 285 13.54 9.94 1.99
C TRP A 285 14.01 10.05 3.45
N GLY A 286 14.69 9.01 3.97
CA GLY A 286 15.33 9.06 5.28
C GLY A 286 14.37 8.79 6.44
N ALA A 287 13.40 7.87 6.29
CA ALA A 287 12.57 7.43 7.41
C ALA A 287 13.46 6.88 8.53
N ASP A 288 13.26 7.37 9.73
CA ASP A 288 13.75 6.73 10.94
C ASP A 288 12.75 5.69 11.40
N GLU A 289 12.98 4.44 11.03
CA GLU A 289 12.02 3.36 11.32
C GLU A 289 11.84 3.11 12.83
N SER A 290 12.74 3.63 13.69
CA SER A 290 12.60 3.51 15.14
C SER A 290 11.47 4.35 15.71
N LEU A 291 11.00 5.38 14.99
CA LEU A 291 9.83 6.18 15.40
C LEU A 291 8.53 5.37 15.38
N GLY A 292 8.46 4.29 14.57
CA GLY A 292 7.33 3.38 14.46
C GLY A 292 7.46 2.08 15.27
N ASP A 293 8.54 1.90 16.04
CA ASP A 293 8.87 0.64 16.75
C ASP A 293 7.86 0.21 17.83
N GLN A 294 6.93 1.07 18.22
CA GLN A 294 5.91 0.75 19.22
C GLN A 294 4.76 -0.09 18.66
N CYS A 295 4.76 -0.34 17.37
CA CYS A 295 3.67 -0.99 16.68
C CYS A 295 4.10 -2.29 16.02
N PHE A 296 3.16 -3.22 16.01
CA PHE A 296 3.29 -4.53 15.35
C PHE A 296 3.47 -4.40 13.83
N GLU A 297 3.68 -5.55 13.18
CA GLU A 297 3.81 -5.63 11.73
C GLU A 297 2.65 -4.93 10.98
N PRO A 298 2.89 -4.40 9.77
CA PRO A 298 1.87 -3.77 8.96
C PRO A 298 0.63 -4.64 8.79
N ILE A 299 -0.55 -4.04 8.90
CA ILE A 299 -1.83 -4.72 8.71
C ILE A 299 -2.23 -4.60 7.24
N TYR A 300 -2.78 -5.68 6.70
CA TYR A 300 -3.19 -5.76 5.31
C TYR A 300 -4.70 -6.02 5.19
N GLY A 301 -5.33 -5.32 4.26
CA GLY A 301 -6.66 -5.62 3.80
C GLY A 301 -6.67 -6.79 2.79
N GLU A 302 -7.83 -7.05 2.21
CA GLU A 302 -8.00 -8.07 1.18
C GLU A 302 -7.45 -7.61 -0.18
N THR A 303 -7.68 -6.32 -0.52
CA THR A 303 -7.33 -5.74 -1.83
C THR A 303 -7.43 -4.22 -1.79
N ALA A 304 -6.76 -3.52 -2.71
CA ALA A 304 -7.01 -2.10 -2.93
C ALA A 304 -8.33 -1.93 -3.72
N LYS A 305 -9.41 -1.57 -3.03
CA LYS A 305 -10.74 -1.38 -3.64
C LYS A 305 -10.91 0.00 -4.25
N MET A 306 -10.31 1.03 -3.64
CA MET A 306 -10.44 2.44 -4.04
C MET A 306 -9.27 3.28 -3.53
N VAL A 307 -9.28 4.56 -3.91
CA VAL A 307 -8.32 5.57 -3.47
C VAL A 307 -9.05 6.72 -2.81
N PHE A 308 -8.56 7.19 -1.68
CA PHE A 308 -8.89 8.51 -1.12
C PHE A 308 -7.77 9.49 -1.44
N ILE A 309 -8.15 10.65 -1.95
CA ILE A 309 -7.24 11.77 -2.19
C ILE A 309 -7.32 12.72 -0.99
N HIS A 310 -6.15 13.04 -0.45
CA HIS A 310 -5.95 13.95 0.67
C HIS A 310 -5.07 15.13 0.27
N HIS A 311 -4.93 16.10 1.16
CA HIS A 311 -3.88 17.10 1.15
C HIS A 311 -3.26 17.22 2.54
N THR A 312 -2.04 17.79 2.62
CA THR A 312 -1.32 17.92 3.90
C THR A 312 -1.51 19.27 4.59
N VAL A 313 -2.27 20.17 4.00
CA VAL A 313 -2.54 21.55 4.47
C VAL A 313 -1.29 22.43 4.68
N GLY A 314 -0.08 21.90 4.46
CA GLY A 314 1.18 22.62 4.57
C GLY A 314 1.36 23.73 3.53
N ASP A 315 2.41 24.52 3.68
CA ASP A 315 2.76 25.58 2.71
C ASP A 315 2.88 25.01 1.29
N ASN A 316 2.47 25.80 0.31
CA ASN A 316 2.53 25.42 -1.09
C ASN A 316 3.86 25.81 -1.77
N ASP A 317 4.68 26.64 -1.13
CA ASP A 317 5.85 27.27 -1.76
C ASP A 317 7.19 26.67 -1.30
N TYR A 318 7.20 25.40 -0.92
CA TYR A 318 8.40 24.64 -0.60
C TYR A 318 9.20 24.28 -1.87
N THR A 319 10.49 24.05 -1.69
CA THR A 319 11.42 23.59 -2.75
C THR A 319 11.41 22.07 -2.90
N GLN A 320 11.97 21.55 -4.00
CA GLN A 320 12.10 20.11 -4.20
C GLN A 320 13.06 19.46 -3.19
N ALA A 321 14.06 20.19 -2.72
CA ALA A 321 15.02 19.71 -1.73
C ALA A 321 14.35 19.53 -0.34
N GLU A 322 13.34 20.34 -0.02
CA GLU A 322 12.60 20.24 1.23
C GLU A 322 11.55 19.13 1.24
N SER A 323 11.14 18.62 0.07
CA SER A 323 10.09 17.57 0.00
C SER A 323 10.35 16.36 0.90
N PRO A 324 11.57 15.76 0.98
CA PRO A 324 11.83 14.66 1.89
C PRO A 324 11.72 15.05 3.38
N ALA A 325 12.12 16.28 3.75
CA ALA A 325 12.00 16.78 5.12
C ALA A 325 10.53 16.93 5.53
N ILE A 326 9.69 17.44 4.62
CA ILE A 326 8.23 17.52 4.84
C ILE A 326 7.65 16.12 5.12
N VAL A 327 8.06 15.10 4.36
CA VAL A 327 7.59 13.71 4.59
C VAL A 327 8.05 13.19 5.95
N ARG A 328 9.31 13.45 6.35
CA ARG A 328 9.83 13.07 7.68
C ARG A 328 9.10 13.79 8.82
N SER A 329 8.82 15.07 8.66
CA SER A 329 8.10 15.85 9.66
C SER A 329 6.66 15.33 9.85
N ILE A 330 5.95 15.01 8.76
CA ILE A 330 4.62 14.39 8.83
C ILE A 330 4.71 13.03 9.52
N TYR A 331 5.72 12.22 9.20
CA TYR A 331 5.94 10.93 9.84
C TYR A 331 6.20 11.08 11.34
N ALA A 332 7.10 11.98 11.74
CA ALA A 332 7.39 12.26 13.15
C ALA A 332 6.15 12.81 13.89
N TYR A 333 5.37 13.69 13.26
CA TYR A 333 4.13 14.20 13.86
C TYR A 333 3.11 13.10 14.11
N HIS A 334 2.86 12.24 13.11
CA HIS A 334 1.92 11.12 13.27
C HIS A 334 2.38 10.13 14.32
N THR A 335 3.69 9.78 14.36
CA THR A 335 4.19 8.76 15.29
C THR A 335 4.47 9.30 16.68
N GLN A 336 5.15 10.43 16.80
CA GLN A 336 5.57 10.97 18.11
C GLN A 336 4.60 12.02 18.64
N GLY A 337 3.98 12.80 17.78
CA GLY A 337 3.00 13.82 18.17
C GLY A 337 1.61 13.23 18.48
N GLN A 338 1.09 12.38 17.59
CA GLN A 338 -0.23 11.76 17.73
C GLN A 338 -0.20 10.33 18.27
N GLY A 339 0.99 9.70 18.33
CA GLY A 339 1.15 8.35 18.86
C GLY A 339 0.67 7.24 17.91
N TRP A 340 0.57 7.53 16.61
CA TRP A 340 0.20 6.52 15.62
C TRP A 340 1.38 5.57 15.35
N CYS A 341 1.07 4.38 14.84
CA CYS A 341 2.07 3.37 14.53
C CYS A 341 3.00 3.75 13.37
N ASP A 342 2.53 4.59 12.44
CA ASP A 342 3.27 4.98 11.25
C ASP A 342 2.58 6.19 10.61
N ILE A 343 3.19 6.77 9.58
CA ILE A 343 2.55 7.80 8.75
C ILE A 343 1.21 7.30 8.21
N GLY A 344 0.16 8.12 8.29
CA GLY A 344 -1.20 7.71 7.96
C GLY A 344 -1.40 7.34 6.49
N TYR A 345 -0.75 8.06 5.59
CA TYR A 345 -0.93 7.94 4.15
C TYR A 345 -0.11 6.80 3.54
N ASN A 346 -0.70 6.05 2.59
CA ASN A 346 0.06 5.04 1.84
C ASN A 346 1.09 5.69 0.89
N PHE A 347 0.75 6.84 0.31
CA PHE A 347 1.63 7.61 -0.58
C PHE A 347 1.47 9.10 -0.35
N LEU A 348 2.57 9.84 -0.58
CA LEU A 348 2.55 11.30 -0.67
C LEU A 348 3.05 11.71 -2.06
N VAL A 349 2.57 12.86 -2.55
CA VAL A 349 2.97 13.40 -3.86
C VAL A 349 3.29 14.87 -3.71
N ASP A 350 4.53 15.28 -4.04
CA ASP A 350 4.96 16.66 -3.96
C ASP A 350 4.52 17.52 -5.17
N ARG A 351 4.68 18.83 -5.06
CA ARG A 351 4.33 19.77 -6.15
C ARG A 351 5.14 19.57 -7.42
N PHE A 352 6.27 18.84 -7.34
CA PHE A 352 7.17 18.54 -8.47
C PHE A 352 6.80 17.24 -9.17
N GLY A 353 5.86 16.47 -8.60
CA GLY A 353 5.37 15.18 -9.12
C GLY A 353 6.21 13.99 -8.66
N THR A 354 7.01 14.15 -7.62
CA THR A 354 7.69 13.04 -6.96
C THR A 354 6.70 12.29 -6.08
N VAL A 355 6.70 10.97 -6.17
CA VAL A 355 5.86 10.08 -5.35
C VAL A 355 6.71 9.48 -4.25
N TYR A 356 6.26 9.57 -3.02
CA TYR A 356 6.91 9.00 -1.84
C TYR A 356 6.09 7.83 -1.31
N GLN A 357 6.77 6.75 -0.93
CA GLN A 357 6.17 5.73 -0.11
C GLN A 357 5.95 6.31 1.29
N GLY A 358 4.72 6.33 1.75
CA GLY A 358 4.38 6.68 3.13
C GLY A 358 4.47 5.45 4.02
N ARG A 359 3.30 4.90 4.41
CA ARG A 359 3.19 3.78 5.35
C ARG A 359 3.98 2.54 4.92
N ALA A 360 4.64 1.90 5.88
CA ALA A 360 5.41 0.67 5.70
C ALA A 360 4.52 -0.51 5.24
N GLY A 361 5.12 -1.63 4.86
CA GLY A 361 4.39 -2.85 4.48
C GLY A 361 4.43 -3.17 2.99
N GLY A 362 4.89 -2.23 2.15
CA GLY A 362 5.14 -2.48 0.73
C GLY A 362 4.12 -1.86 -0.21
N VAL A 363 4.62 -1.12 -1.19
CA VAL A 363 3.84 -0.28 -2.12
C VAL A 363 2.85 -1.03 -3.01
N ARG A 364 3.02 -2.34 -3.18
CA ARG A 364 2.14 -3.18 -4.02
C ARG A 364 1.03 -3.88 -3.24
N LEU A 365 1.18 -3.98 -1.93
CA LEU A 365 0.25 -4.69 -1.05
C LEU A 365 -0.92 -3.78 -0.64
N PRO A 366 -2.05 -4.34 -0.23
CA PRO A 366 -3.18 -3.58 0.32
C PRO A 366 -2.92 -3.24 1.79
N VAL A 367 -1.84 -2.46 2.02
CA VAL A 367 -1.50 -2.00 3.37
C VAL A 367 -2.61 -1.10 3.88
N ARG A 368 -3.13 -1.40 5.07
CA ARG A 368 -4.11 -0.56 5.76
C ARG A 368 -3.44 0.76 6.17
N GLY A 369 -4.02 1.89 5.75
CA GLY A 369 -3.59 3.22 6.17
C GLY A 369 -4.13 3.63 7.54
N ALA A 370 -3.88 4.88 7.90
CA ALA A 370 -4.50 5.58 9.02
C ALA A 370 -4.86 7.00 8.53
N HIS A 371 -5.75 7.10 7.53
CA HIS A 371 -6.05 8.34 6.81
C HIS A 371 -7.54 8.60 6.63
N ALA A 372 -8.41 7.67 7.04
CA ALA A 372 -9.86 7.76 6.84
C ALA A 372 -10.64 6.94 7.89
N GLY A 373 -10.13 6.83 9.12
CA GLY A 373 -10.80 6.15 10.24
C GLY A 373 -11.29 4.76 9.89
N ASP A 374 -12.57 4.48 10.09
CA ASP A 374 -13.19 3.18 9.78
C ASP A 374 -13.09 2.77 8.30
N TYR A 375 -12.77 3.70 7.40
CA TYR A 375 -12.63 3.43 5.97
C TYR A 375 -11.18 3.15 5.53
N ASN A 376 -10.27 2.89 6.46
CA ASN A 376 -8.85 2.60 6.17
C ASN A 376 -8.63 1.24 5.50
N VAL A 377 -9.49 0.24 5.77
CA VAL A 377 -9.35 -1.12 5.23
C VAL A 377 -9.70 -1.13 3.74
N ASP A 378 -8.86 -1.78 2.94
CA ASP A 378 -9.04 -1.95 1.49
C ASP A 378 -9.02 -0.63 0.69
N THR A 379 -8.54 0.45 1.27
CA THR A 379 -8.39 1.75 0.62
C THR A 379 -6.93 2.17 0.53
N VAL A 380 -6.65 3.12 -0.34
CA VAL A 380 -5.31 3.67 -0.54
C VAL A 380 -5.38 5.18 -0.33
N GLY A 381 -4.75 5.67 0.72
CA GLY A 381 -4.59 7.11 0.97
C GLY A 381 -3.44 7.69 0.16
N ILE A 382 -3.75 8.69 -0.66
CA ILE A 382 -2.76 9.46 -1.42
C ILE A 382 -2.88 10.92 -1.00
N SER A 383 -1.88 11.41 -0.28
CA SER A 383 -1.85 12.81 0.17
C SER A 383 -1.02 13.67 -0.78
N MET A 384 -1.62 14.72 -1.28
CA MET A 384 -0.97 15.75 -2.07
C MET A 384 -0.37 16.79 -1.13
N MET A 385 0.95 17.02 -1.21
CA MET A 385 1.66 17.91 -0.30
C MET A 385 1.35 19.38 -0.63
N GLY A 386 0.73 20.09 0.32
CA GLY A 386 0.32 21.50 0.21
C GLY A 386 -1.13 21.74 0.63
N ASN A 387 -1.57 23.00 0.58
CA ASN A 387 -2.92 23.44 0.90
C ASN A 387 -3.72 23.76 -0.38
N PHE A 388 -4.66 22.89 -0.74
CA PHE A 388 -5.46 23.04 -1.96
C PHE A 388 -6.85 23.66 -1.71
N ASP A 389 -7.03 24.29 -0.56
CA ASP A 389 -8.06 25.32 -0.37
C ASP A 389 -7.58 26.69 -0.84
N LEU A 390 -6.27 26.92 -0.92
CA LEU A 390 -5.67 28.19 -1.34
C LEU A 390 -5.39 28.25 -2.83
N ARG A 391 -4.86 27.17 -3.42
CA ARG A 391 -4.54 27.10 -4.87
C ARG A 391 -4.72 25.69 -5.43
N ALA A 392 -4.81 25.61 -6.77
CA ALA A 392 -4.88 24.33 -7.47
C ALA A 392 -3.55 23.55 -7.41
N PRO A 393 -3.60 22.21 -7.37
CA PRO A 393 -2.41 21.37 -7.51
C PRO A 393 -1.68 21.65 -8.84
N SER A 394 -0.34 21.57 -8.82
CA SER A 394 0.47 21.73 -10.02
C SER A 394 0.17 20.62 -11.06
N ASP A 395 0.44 20.90 -12.33
CA ASP A 395 0.24 19.90 -13.38
C ASP A 395 1.20 18.72 -13.25
N ARG A 396 2.41 18.93 -12.70
CA ARG A 396 3.36 17.85 -12.41
C ARG A 396 2.78 16.89 -11.34
N MET A 397 2.25 17.44 -10.26
CA MET A 397 1.56 16.68 -9.21
C MET A 397 0.34 15.94 -9.77
N LYS A 398 -0.54 16.62 -10.51
CA LYS A 398 -1.71 16.00 -11.15
C LYS A 398 -1.33 14.84 -12.06
N ASN A 399 -0.26 15.00 -12.86
CA ASN A 399 0.24 13.95 -13.74
C ASN A 399 0.78 12.75 -12.97
N ALA A 400 1.47 12.99 -11.83
CA ALA A 400 1.97 11.93 -10.96
C ALA A 400 0.82 11.17 -10.30
N VAL A 401 -0.19 11.88 -9.77
CA VAL A 401 -1.40 11.28 -9.17
C VAL A 401 -2.15 10.43 -10.19
N VAL A 402 -2.34 10.90 -11.43
CA VAL A 402 -2.99 10.09 -12.50
C VAL A 402 -2.26 8.77 -12.71
N ARG A 403 -0.92 8.80 -12.81
CA ARG A 403 -0.11 7.57 -12.99
C ARG A 403 -0.16 6.66 -11.77
N LEU A 404 -0.10 7.22 -10.57
CA LEU A 404 -0.15 6.47 -9.32
C LEU A 404 -1.51 5.77 -9.14
N VAL A 405 -2.59 6.52 -9.29
CA VAL A 405 -3.97 5.99 -9.20
C VAL A 405 -4.22 4.97 -10.31
N GLY A 406 -3.83 5.28 -11.55
CA GLY A 406 -3.95 4.37 -12.68
C GLY A 406 -3.20 3.06 -12.46
N TRP A 407 -1.99 3.12 -11.92
CA TRP A 407 -1.26 1.92 -11.54
C TRP A 407 -1.98 1.13 -10.44
N ARG A 408 -2.43 1.77 -9.35
CA ARG A 408 -3.09 1.06 -8.23
C ARG A 408 -4.42 0.43 -8.62
N LEU A 409 -5.28 1.16 -9.30
CA LEU A 409 -6.59 0.66 -9.73
C LEU A 409 -6.46 -0.30 -10.93
N GLY A 410 -5.66 0.05 -11.94
CA GLY A 410 -5.51 -0.75 -13.15
C GLY A 410 -4.91 -2.13 -12.86
N THR A 411 -3.85 -2.21 -12.05
CA THR A 411 -3.26 -3.51 -11.68
C THR A 411 -4.18 -4.37 -10.83
N SER A 412 -5.20 -3.78 -10.22
CA SER A 412 -6.22 -4.48 -9.44
C SER A 412 -7.53 -4.69 -10.22
N TYR A 413 -7.53 -4.44 -11.54
CA TYR A 413 -8.69 -4.57 -12.44
C TYR A 413 -9.89 -3.72 -11.98
N ARG A 414 -9.64 -2.47 -11.56
CA ARG A 414 -10.67 -1.57 -11.04
C ARG A 414 -10.89 -0.41 -12.00
N ALA A 415 -12.09 -0.34 -12.57
CA ALA A 415 -12.48 0.77 -13.44
C ALA A 415 -12.62 2.07 -12.63
N PRO A 416 -11.98 3.20 -13.03
CA PRO A 416 -11.93 4.43 -12.26
C PRO A 416 -13.29 5.11 -12.06
N HIS A 417 -14.22 4.94 -13.02
CA HIS A 417 -15.59 5.47 -12.97
C HIS A 417 -16.57 4.58 -12.19
N SER A 418 -16.14 3.39 -11.75
CA SER A 418 -17.01 2.50 -11.00
C SER A 418 -17.08 2.88 -9.51
N HIS A 419 -17.91 2.15 -8.78
CA HIS A 419 -18.12 2.36 -7.34
C HIS A 419 -17.76 1.10 -6.56
N THR A 420 -17.56 1.27 -5.26
CA THR A 420 -17.34 0.19 -4.31
C THR A 420 -18.08 0.48 -3.01
N ARG A 421 -18.11 -0.51 -2.12
CA ARG A 421 -18.56 -0.31 -0.73
C ARG A 421 -17.39 -0.60 0.21
N ILE A 422 -17.20 0.30 1.18
CA ILE A 422 -16.30 0.14 2.31
C ILE A 422 -17.17 0.31 3.55
N GLU A 423 -17.11 -0.61 4.48
CA GLU A 423 -17.94 -0.62 5.69
C GLU A 423 -19.42 -0.26 5.42
N GLY A 424 -19.99 -0.86 4.36
CA GLY A 424 -21.37 -0.61 3.93
C GLY A 424 -21.63 0.68 3.17
N THR A 425 -20.76 1.68 3.25
CA THR A 425 -20.88 2.98 2.57
C THR A 425 -20.42 2.89 1.12
N ARG A 426 -21.19 3.50 0.21
CA ARG A 426 -20.89 3.49 -1.23
C ARG A 426 -20.03 4.69 -1.61
N PHE A 427 -18.86 4.42 -2.20
CA PHE A 427 -17.93 5.42 -2.71
C PHE A 427 -17.68 5.26 -4.21
N SER A 428 -17.34 6.36 -4.89
CA SER A 428 -16.59 6.29 -6.14
C SER A 428 -15.20 5.71 -5.87
N ARG A 429 -14.62 4.95 -6.81
CA ARG A 429 -13.28 4.35 -6.59
C ARG A 429 -12.16 5.37 -6.50
N ILE A 430 -12.41 6.60 -6.89
CA ILE A 430 -11.54 7.75 -6.66
C ILE A 430 -12.41 8.78 -5.96
N SER A 431 -12.19 8.97 -4.68
CA SER A 431 -12.93 9.88 -3.81
C SER A 431 -11.97 10.84 -3.10
N GLY A 432 -12.48 11.94 -2.61
CA GLY A 432 -11.77 12.80 -1.68
C GLY A 432 -12.07 12.39 -0.24
N HIS A 433 -11.24 12.78 0.70
CA HIS A 433 -11.45 12.49 2.11
C HIS A 433 -12.82 12.99 2.61
N ARG A 434 -13.28 14.15 2.15
CA ARG A 434 -14.61 14.70 2.50
C ARG A 434 -15.80 13.88 2.03
N ASP A 435 -15.61 12.91 1.14
CA ASP A 435 -16.67 11.97 0.76
C ASP A 435 -16.94 10.93 1.88
N ALA A 436 -15.94 10.72 2.76
CA ALA A 436 -16.01 9.80 3.89
C ALA A 436 -16.32 10.51 5.21
N MET A 437 -15.83 11.75 5.38
CA MET A 437 -15.83 12.47 6.66
C MET A 437 -16.17 13.94 6.50
N SER A 438 -16.55 14.60 7.60
CA SER A 438 -16.82 16.04 7.63
C SER A 438 -15.52 16.83 7.71
N THR A 439 -14.84 17.00 6.57
CA THR A 439 -13.55 17.70 6.45
C THR A 439 -13.48 18.56 5.21
N ALA A 440 -12.59 19.57 5.21
CA ALA A 440 -12.23 20.34 4.01
C ALA A 440 -11.30 19.57 3.06
N CYS A 441 -10.62 18.51 3.55
CA CYS A 441 -9.69 17.69 2.78
C CYS A 441 -10.39 17.00 1.57
N PRO A 442 -9.80 16.97 0.39
CA PRO A 442 -8.44 17.38 -0.02
C PRO A 442 -8.29 18.84 -0.45
N GLY A 443 -9.11 19.74 0.04
CA GLY A 443 -9.17 21.14 -0.36
C GLY A 443 -10.06 21.37 -1.59
N ARG A 444 -10.65 22.56 -1.69
CA ARG A 444 -11.68 22.88 -2.71
C ARG A 444 -11.20 22.67 -4.15
N TYR A 445 -9.95 23.06 -4.46
CA TYR A 445 -9.42 22.93 -5.82
C TYR A 445 -9.06 21.48 -6.18
N ALA A 446 -8.51 20.71 -5.25
CA ALA A 446 -8.23 19.31 -5.49
C ALA A 446 -9.52 18.50 -5.58
N TYR A 447 -10.51 18.80 -4.74
CA TYR A 447 -11.82 18.14 -4.81
C TYR A 447 -12.55 18.42 -6.12
N ALA A 448 -12.56 19.67 -6.56
CA ALA A 448 -13.14 20.06 -7.85
C ALA A 448 -12.46 19.38 -9.04
N TRP A 449 -11.22 18.94 -8.89
CA TRP A 449 -10.48 18.22 -9.92
C TRP A 449 -10.79 16.71 -9.98
N LEU A 450 -11.40 16.10 -8.97
CA LEU A 450 -11.65 14.64 -8.92
C LEU A 450 -12.41 14.08 -10.12
N PRO A 451 -13.45 14.73 -10.68
CA PRO A 451 -14.07 14.27 -11.92
C PRO A 451 -13.05 14.14 -13.06
N THR A 452 -12.26 15.19 -13.28
CA THR A 452 -11.19 15.19 -14.29
C THR A 452 -10.11 14.12 -13.99
N LEU A 453 -9.80 13.87 -12.71
CA LEU A 453 -8.89 12.78 -12.34
C LEU A 453 -9.44 11.42 -12.79
N ARG A 454 -10.72 11.15 -12.56
CA ARG A 454 -11.38 9.90 -13.00
C ARG A 454 -11.28 9.73 -14.52
N ASP A 455 -11.61 10.79 -15.28
CA ASP A 455 -11.53 10.79 -16.75
C ASP A 455 -10.09 10.54 -17.23
N ARG A 456 -9.12 11.24 -16.65
CA ARG A 456 -7.71 11.10 -17.02
C ARG A 456 -7.13 9.73 -16.66
N VAL A 457 -7.53 9.16 -15.53
CA VAL A 457 -7.15 7.77 -15.17
C VAL A 457 -7.82 6.79 -16.13
N GLY A 458 -9.08 7.00 -16.52
CA GLY A 458 -9.76 6.21 -17.55
C GLY A 458 -8.98 6.21 -18.86
N THR A 459 -8.74 7.39 -19.41
CA THR A 459 -7.93 7.55 -20.64
C THR A 459 -6.52 6.97 -20.53
N TYR A 460 -5.87 7.13 -19.35
CA TYR A 460 -4.56 6.51 -19.11
C TYR A 460 -4.64 4.99 -19.19
N LEU A 461 -5.69 4.37 -18.64
CA LEU A 461 -5.87 2.92 -18.62
C LEU A 461 -6.26 2.34 -19.99
N GLU A 462 -6.93 3.09 -20.86
CA GLU A 462 -7.26 2.67 -22.25
C GLU A 462 -6.01 2.33 -23.08
N ASN A 463 -4.84 2.84 -22.70
CA ASN A 463 -3.57 2.52 -23.37
C ASN A 463 -2.96 1.18 -22.94
N PHE A 464 -3.61 0.44 -22.06
CA PHE A 464 -3.07 -0.79 -21.50
C PHE A 464 -4.02 -1.96 -21.75
N ASP A 465 -3.41 -3.16 -21.88
CA ASP A 465 -4.12 -4.40 -22.13
C ASP A 465 -3.55 -5.50 -21.23
N SER A 466 -4.40 -6.11 -20.44
CA SER A 466 -4.03 -7.21 -19.55
C SER A 466 -4.32 -8.55 -20.23
N PRO A 467 -3.32 -9.42 -20.44
CA PRO A 467 -3.60 -10.79 -20.86
C PRO A 467 -4.22 -11.65 -19.75
N LEU A 468 -4.23 -11.18 -18.48
CA LEU A 468 -4.73 -11.93 -17.32
C LEU A 468 -6.17 -11.57 -16.97
N GLU A 469 -6.58 -10.32 -17.19
CA GLU A 469 -7.89 -9.80 -16.79
C GLU A 469 -9.07 -10.58 -17.39
N PRO A 470 -9.12 -10.91 -18.69
CA PRO A 470 -10.22 -11.70 -19.24
C PRO A 470 -10.37 -13.08 -18.59
N LYS A 471 -9.26 -13.67 -18.14
CA LYS A 471 -9.29 -14.94 -17.43
C LYS A 471 -9.76 -14.77 -15.98
N ALA A 472 -9.37 -13.69 -15.32
CA ALA A 472 -9.85 -13.34 -13.98
C ALA A 472 -11.38 -13.15 -13.99
N ASP A 473 -11.89 -12.41 -14.97
CA ASP A 473 -13.33 -12.18 -15.15
C ASP A 473 -14.10 -13.48 -15.42
N ALA A 474 -13.56 -14.32 -16.29
CA ALA A 474 -14.17 -15.62 -16.61
C ALA A 474 -14.20 -16.59 -15.40
N LEU A 475 -13.22 -16.51 -14.51
CA LEU A 475 -13.19 -17.29 -13.29
C LEU A 475 -14.15 -16.76 -12.23
N GLY A 476 -14.33 -15.44 -12.18
CA GLY A 476 -15.13 -14.72 -11.22
C GLY A 476 -14.53 -14.66 -9.82
N VAL A 477 -14.88 -13.61 -9.09
CA VAL A 477 -14.35 -13.34 -7.74
C VAL A 477 -14.67 -14.42 -6.72
N ALA A 478 -15.81 -15.11 -6.88
CA ALA A 478 -16.16 -16.23 -6.00
C ALA A 478 -15.14 -17.39 -6.04
N ARG A 479 -14.46 -17.56 -7.18
CA ARG A 479 -13.42 -18.57 -7.36
C ARG A 479 -12.03 -18.06 -7.04
N THR A 480 -11.72 -16.85 -7.49
CA THR A 480 -10.37 -16.27 -7.35
C THR A 480 -10.13 -15.67 -5.97
N GLY A 481 -11.19 -15.23 -5.30
CA GLY A 481 -11.08 -14.23 -4.25
C GLY A 481 -10.69 -12.86 -4.82
N PRO A 482 -10.53 -11.82 -3.99
CA PRO A 482 -10.05 -10.52 -4.38
C PRO A 482 -8.58 -10.56 -4.86
N VAL A 483 -8.17 -9.54 -5.61
CA VAL A 483 -6.78 -9.36 -6.02
C VAL A 483 -5.97 -8.86 -4.83
N TYR A 484 -5.03 -9.66 -4.36
CA TYR A 484 -4.15 -9.33 -3.24
C TYR A 484 -2.90 -8.56 -3.70
N VAL A 485 -2.18 -9.10 -4.70
CA VAL A 485 -1.12 -8.37 -5.40
C VAL A 485 -1.57 -8.15 -6.83
N GLY A 486 -1.70 -6.90 -7.22
CA GLY A 486 -2.06 -6.52 -8.58
C GLY A 486 -1.08 -7.07 -9.61
N GLU A 487 -1.48 -7.03 -10.87
CA GLU A 487 -0.69 -7.58 -11.96
C GLU A 487 0.72 -7.00 -12.03
N VAL A 488 1.72 -7.84 -12.17
CA VAL A 488 3.14 -7.48 -12.29
C VAL A 488 3.76 -8.12 -13.52
N ASN A 489 4.72 -7.42 -14.13
CA ASN A 489 5.54 -7.98 -15.18
C ASN A 489 6.57 -8.95 -14.61
N LEU A 490 6.76 -10.06 -15.31
CA LEU A 490 7.86 -11.01 -15.17
C LEU A 490 8.76 -10.88 -16.42
N ASP A 491 9.93 -11.51 -16.41
CA ASP A 491 10.87 -11.49 -17.56
C ASP A 491 10.21 -11.99 -18.86
N HIS A 492 9.34 -13.01 -18.74
CA HIS A 492 8.72 -13.66 -19.91
C HIS A 492 7.20 -13.78 -19.80
N GLY A 493 6.53 -12.91 -19.00
CA GLY A 493 5.08 -12.97 -18.84
C GLY A 493 4.58 -12.04 -17.76
N ARG A 494 3.43 -12.38 -17.20
CA ARG A 494 2.77 -11.62 -16.14
C ARG A 494 2.21 -12.52 -15.05
N ARG A 495 2.04 -11.96 -13.88
CA ARG A 495 1.49 -12.61 -12.68
C ARG A 495 0.55 -11.67 -11.95
N ALA A 496 -0.57 -12.20 -11.49
CA ALA A 496 -1.42 -11.57 -10.49
C ALA A 496 -1.70 -12.55 -9.36
N VAL A 497 -1.66 -12.09 -8.12
CA VAL A 497 -1.94 -12.90 -6.93
C VAL A 497 -3.31 -12.55 -6.40
N PHE A 498 -4.12 -13.58 -6.23
CA PHE A 498 -5.45 -13.51 -5.65
C PHE A 498 -5.45 -14.28 -4.33
N ASP A 499 -6.48 -14.07 -3.56
CA ASP A 499 -6.65 -14.74 -2.26
C ASP A 499 -6.60 -16.27 -2.38
N ASN A 500 -7.30 -16.82 -3.37
CA ASN A 500 -7.41 -18.27 -3.58
C ASN A 500 -6.40 -18.85 -4.59
N GLY A 501 -5.46 -18.03 -5.13
CA GLY A 501 -4.51 -18.53 -6.13
C GLY A 501 -3.74 -17.47 -6.90
N GLU A 502 -3.21 -17.87 -8.04
CA GLU A 502 -2.45 -17.00 -8.95
C GLU A 502 -2.87 -17.18 -10.39
N LEU A 503 -2.96 -16.08 -11.12
CA LEU A 503 -2.95 -16.07 -12.57
C LEU A 503 -1.53 -15.80 -13.06
N LEU A 504 -1.09 -16.63 -13.98
CA LEU A 504 0.18 -16.47 -14.69
C LEU A 504 -0.06 -16.70 -16.18
N GLY A 505 0.67 -15.97 -17.00
CA GLY A 505 0.55 -16.17 -18.44
C GLY A 505 1.27 -15.10 -19.25
N ARG A 506 1.13 -15.21 -20.54
CA ARG A 506 1.60 -14.26 -21.54
C ARG A 506 0.65 -14.24 -22.72
N ARG A 507 0.72 -13.20 -23.55
CA ARG A 507 -0.20 -13.04 -24.68
C ARG A 507 -0.18 -14.27 -25.62
N ALA A 508 1.00 -14.87 -25.86
CA ALA A 508 1.13 -16.01 -26.76
C ALA A 508 0.46 -17.30 -26.28
N THR A 509 0.39 -17.53 -24.96
CA THR A 509 -0.17 -18.78 -24.39
C THR A 509 -1.47 -18.55 -23.62
N GLY A 510 -1.86 -17.29 -23.40
CA GLY A 510 -2.98 -16.94 -22.54
C GLY A 510 -2.64 -16.95 -21.06
N ALA A 511 -3.66 -16.79 -20.24
CA ALA A 511 -3.59 -16.79 -18.78
C ALA A 511 -4.09 -18.12 -18.19
N HIS A 512 -3.39 -18.60 -17.17
CA HIS A 512 -3.65 -19.89 -16.54
C HIS A 512 -3.73 -19.76 -15.03
N TRP A 513 -4.71 -20.44 -14.44
CA TRP A 513 -5.01 -20.39 -13.01
C TRP A 513 -4.32 -21.53 -12.26
N LEU A 514 -3.53 -21.14 -11.23
CA LEU A 514 -2.96 -22.07 -10.27
C LEU A 514 -3.54 -21.84 -8.88
N SER A 515 -3.90 -22.90 -8.19
CA SER A 515 -4.40 -22.85 -6.81
C SER A 515 -4.07 -24.15 -6.06
N GLY A 516 -4.28 -24.15 -4.74
CA GLY A 516 -4.14 -25.33 -3.88
C GLY A 516 -2.75 -25.98 -3.99
N ALA A 517 -2.71 -27.33 -3.96
CA ALA A 517 -1.48 -28.12 -3.97
C ALA A 517 -0.57 -27.85 -5.19
N ALA A 518 -1.16 -27.54 -6.36
CA ALA A 518 -0.41 -27.19 -7.55
C ALA A 518 0.35 -25.87 -7.37
N LEU A 519 -0.32 -24.84 -6.84
CA LEU A 519 0.30 -23.57 -6.56
C LEU A 519 1.39 -23.69 -5.48
N SER A 520 1.09 -24.40 -4.39
CA SER A 520 2.06 -24.65 -3.31
C SER A 520 3.31 -25.34 -3.86
N ARG A 521 3.15 -26.35 -4.72
CA ARG A 521 4.28 -27.03 -5.37
C ARG A 521 5.04 -26.11 -6.32
N TYR A 522 4.33 -25.31 -7.11
CA TYR A 522 4.94 -24.36 -8.03
C TYR A 522 5.81 -23.33 -7.31
N ARG A 523 5.28 -22.73 -6.23
CA ARG A 523 6.01 -21.81 -5.37
C ARG A 523 7.24 -22.46 -4.73
N ALA A 524 7.09 -23.68 -4.22
CA ALA A 524 8.21 -24.45 -3.62
C ALA A 524 9.33 -24.82 -4.62
N LEU A 525 9.05 -24.78 -5.92
CA LEU A 525 10.04 -24.98 -6.97
C LEU A 525 10.70 -23.68 -7.44
N GLY A 526 10.29 -22.52 -6.92
CA GLY A 526 10.80 -21.20 -7.31
C GLY A 526 9.86 -20.44 -8.26
N GLY A 527 8.62 -20.91 -8.45
CA GLY A 527 7.58 -20.21 -9.22
C GLY A 527 7.98 -19.96 -10.67
N PRO A 528 7.76 -18.73 -11.20
CA PRO A 528 8.09 -18.38 -12.59
C PRO A 528 9.57 -18.56 -12.98
N GLY A 529 10.47 -18.40 -12.00
CA GLY A 529 11.92 -18.63 -12.19
C GLY A 529 12.36 -20.09 -12.08
N SER A 530 11.43 -21.01 -11.86
CA SER A 530 11.75 -22.45 -11.74
C SER A 530 12.06 -23.10 -13.09
N ALA A 531 12.59 -24.32 -13.02
CA ALA A 531 12.80 -25.15 -14.21
C ALA A 531 11.52 -25.53 -14.98
N LEU A 532 10.32 -25.24 -14.45
CA LEU A 532 9.05 -25.39 -15.16
C LEU A 532 8.78 -24.21 -16.08
N GLY A 533 9.19 -23.00 -15.73
CA GLY A 533 8.76 -21.77 -16.40
C GLY A 533 7.31 -21.41 -16.11
N LEU A 534 6.64 -20.73 -17.04
CA LEU A 534 5.24 -20.34 -16.93
C LEU A 534 4.30 -21.47 -17.37
N PRO A 535 3.06 -21.50 -16.82
CA PRO A 535 2.03 -22.40 -17.33
C PRO A 535 1.64 -21.98 -18.77
N VAL A 536 1.36 -22.99 -19.61
CA VAL A 536 0.98 -22.81 -21.02
C VAL A 536 -0.33 -23.53 -21.36
N SER A 537 -0.98 -24.17 -20.39
CA SER A 537 -2.31 -24.74 -20.52
C SER A 537 -3.04 -24.65 -19.19
N ASP A 538 -4.36 -24.72 -19.23
CA ASP A 538 -5.14 -24.98 -18.01
C ASP A 538 -4.99 -26.43 -17.54
N PHE A 539 -5.45 -26.73 -16.29
CA PHE A 539 -5.55 -28.10 -15.83
C PHE A 539 -6.61 -28.86 -16.61
N ALA A 540 -6.21 -29.99 -17.16
CA ALA A 540 -7.08 -30.95 -17.84
C ALA A 540 -6.98 -32.32 -17.19
N ALA A 541 -7.97 -33.19 -17.40
CA ALA A 541 -7.89 -34.61 -17.03
C ALA A 541 -6.71 -35.25 -17.76
N SER A 542 -5.99 -36.14 -17.07
CA SER A 542 -4.96 -36.96 -17.72
C SER A 542 -5.57 -38.31 -18.16
N SER A 543 -4.77 -39.13 -18.85
CA SER A 543 -5.15 -40.51 -19.18
C SER A 543 -5.35 -41.41 -17.94
N GLN A 544 -4.80 -41.00 -16.79
CA GLN A 544 -4.97 -41.70 -15.52
C GLN A 544 -6.20 -41.16 -14.78
N PRO A 545 -7.22 -41.95 -14.44
CA PRO A 545 -8.36 -41.51 -13.68
C PRO A 545 -7.98 -40.81 -12.37
N GLY A 546 -8.68 -39.72 -12.03
CA GLY A 546 -8.43 -38.96 -10.83
C GLY A 546 -7.17 -38.06 -10.87
N VAL A 547 -6.39 -38.08 -11.94
CA VAL A 547 -5.19 -37.24 -12.13
C VAL A 547 -5.49 -36.09 -13.09
N ARG A 548 -5.13 -34.89 -12.70
CA ARG A 548 -5.17 -33.69 -13.56
C ARG A 548 -3.75 -33.26 -13.93
N THR A 549 -3.58 -32.72 -15.10
CA THR A 549 -2.27 -32.26 -15.60
C THR A 549 -2.36 -30.86 -16.19
N MET A 550 -1.28 -30.10 -16.00
CA MET A 550 -1.08 -28.76 -16.58
C MET A 550 0.29 -28.72 -17.24
N ALA A 551 0.36 -28.20 -18.46
CA ALA A 551 1.63 -27.99 -19.16
C ALA A 551 2.26 -26.65 -18.76
N PHE A 552 3.58 -26.65 -18.73
CA PHE A 552 4.44 -25.50 -18.51
C PHE A 552 5.46 -25.40 -19.65
N ASP A 553 6.18 -24.28 -19.74
CA ASP A 553 7.20 -24.07 -20.78
C ASP A 553 8.17 -25.25 -20.92
N GLN A 554 8.64 -25.79 -19.80
CA GLN A 554 9.70 -26.80 -19.76
C GLN A 554 9.27 -28.12 -19.11
N GLY A 555 7.97 -28.30 -18.80
CA GLY A 555 7.52 -29.49 -18.08
C GLY A 555 6.02 -29.64 -17.92
N ARG A 556 5.66 -30.48 -16.97
CA ARG A 556 4.25 -30.73 -16.60
C ARG A 556 4.10 -30.87 -15.10
N MET A 557 3.00 -30.39 -14.60
CA MET A 557 2.53 -30.67 -13.26
C MET A 557 1.36 -31.64 -13.28
N TYR A 558 1.37 -32.56 -12.34
CA TYR A 558 0.34 -33.58 -12.15
C TYR A 558 -0.21 -33.41 -10.73
N VAL A 559 -1.51 -33.21 -10.60
CA VAL A 559 -2.23 -33.32 -9.34
C VAL A 559 -2.82 -34.70 -9.29
N LEU A 560 -2.29 -35.52 -8.39
CA LEU A 560 -2.64 -36.92 -8.26
C LEU A 560 -3.99 -37.10 -7.57
N ALA A 561 -4.56 -38.32 -7.59
CA ALA A 561 -5.84 -38.62 -6.98
C ALA A 561 -5.86 -38.43 -5.44
N ASP A 562 -4.68 -38.51 -4.78
CA ASP A 562 -4.49 -38.19 -3.37
C ASP A 562 -4.40 -36.67 -3.08
N GLY A 563 -4.62 -35.84 -4.08
CA GLY A 563 -4.53 -34.38 -3.97
C GLY A 563 -3.11 -33.82 -4.02
N THR A 564 -2.07 -34.64 -4.01
CA THR A 564 -0.68 -34.15 -4.05
C THR A 564 -0.25 -33.71 -5.45
N ALA A 565 0.62 -32.70 -5.54
CA ALA A 565 1.15 -32.21 -6.79
C ALA A 565 2.60 -32.68 -7.01
N LYS A 566 2.88 -33.18 -8.21
CA LYS A 566 4.21 -33.60 -8.66
C LYS A 566 4.54 -32.90 -9.97
N ALA A 567 5.77 -32.44 -10.10
CA ALA A 567 6.26 -31.74 -11.29
C ALA A 567 7.39 -32.54 -11.95
N LEU A 568 7.25 -32.76 -13.24
CA LEU A 568 8.26 -33.42 -14.07
C LEU A 568 8.68 -32.48 -15.20
N TRP A 569 9.99 -32.44 -15.50
CA TRP A 569 10.50 -31.62 -16.57
C TRP A 569 11.73 -32.23 -17.26
N GLY A 570 12.10 -31.65 -18.40
CA GLY A 570 13.30 -32.00 -19.12
C GLY A 570 13.39 -33.47 -19.53
N ARG A 571 14.61 -34.00 -19.53
CA ARG A 571 14.90 -35.39 -19.99
C ARG A 571 14.19 -36.47 -19.17
N ILE A 572 13.91 -36.21 -17.90
CA ILE A 572 13.16 -37.16 -17.03
C ILE A 572 11.71 -37.29 -17.51
N LEU A 573 11.03 -36.19 -17.79
CA LEU A 573 9.67 -36.18 -18.31
C LEU A 573 9.61 -36.88 -19.67
N LEU A 574 10.51 -36.52 -20.59
CA LEU A 574 10.58 -37.14 -21.95
C LEU A 574 10.81 -38.66 -21.87
N ARG A 575 11.71 -39.10 -20.98
CA ARG A 575 11.98 -40.53 -20.82
C ARG A 575 10.80 -41.27 -20.23
N TRP A 576 10.15 -40.70 -19.22
CA TRP A 576 8.96 -41.30 -18.63
C TRP A 576 7.82 -41.46 -19.67
N HIS A 577 7.57 -40.43 -20.46
CA HIS A 577 6.58 -40.53 -21.56
C HIS A 577 6.92 -41.63 -22.56
N LYS A 578 8.20 -41.74 -22.97
CA LYS A 578 8.66 -42.81 -23.88
C LYS A 578 8.51 -44.22 -23.30
N LEU A 579 8.42 -44.34 -21.97
CA LEU A 579 8.19 -45.59 -21.26
C LEU A 579 6.71 -45.87 -20.96
N GLY A 580 5.79 -45.13 -21.61
CA GLY A 580 4.34 -45.32 -21.49
C GLY A 580 3.67 -44.50 -20.37
N GLY A 581 4.39 -43.61 -19.73
CA GLY A 581 3.84 -42.69 -18.74
C GLY A 581 3.14 -43.42 -17.58
N PHE A 582 1.90 -43.07 -17.26
CA PHE A 582 1.09 -43.70 -16.22
C PHE A 582 0.78 -45.17 -16.54
N GLY A 583 0.59 -45.52 -17.81
CA GLY A 583 0.32 -46.89 -18.27
C GLY A 583 1.56 -47.77 -18.39
N GLY A 584 2.76 -47.18 -18.31
CA GLY A 584 4.02 -47.92 -18.42
C GLY A 584 4.43 -48.59 -17.12
N ARG A 585 5.45 -49.46 -17.14
CA ARG A 585 5.98 -50.18 -15.97
C ARG A 585 6.38 -49.31 -14.79
N LEU A 586 6.75 -48.02 -15.04
CA LEU A 586 7.08 -47.08 -13.98
C LEU A 586 5.86 -46.57 -13.23
N GLY A 587 4.70 -46.52 -13.85
CA GLY A 587 3.49 -45.96 -13.26
C GLY A 587 3.62 -44.45 -12.99
N GLY A 588 2.84 -43.93 -12.04
CA GLY A 588 2.77 -42.53 -11.68
C GLY A 588 3.99 -42.00 -10.89
N PRO A 589 4.24 -40.70 -10.94
CA PRO A 589 5.35 -40.07 -10.19
C PRO A 589 5.06 -40.06 -8.67
N ARG A 590 6.03 -40.52 -7.88
CA ARG A 590 6.03 -40.42 -6.40
C ARG A 590 6.70 -39.11 -5.94
N THR A 591 7.67 -38.62 -6.70
CA THR A 591 8.35 -37.34 -6.40
C THR A 591 8.29 -36.42 -7.60
N SER A 592 8.40 -35.11 -7.36
CA SER A 592 8.83 -34.17 -8.40
C SER A 592 10.26 -34.50 -8.82
N VAL A 593 10.72 -33.92 -9.91
CA VAL A 593 12.15 -33.94 -10.23
C VAL A 593 12.92 -33.25 -9.09
N LEU A 594 14.00 -33.86 -8.65
CA LEU A 594 14.87 -33.39 -7.57
C LEU A 594 16.28 -33.15 -8.15
N SER A 595 16.89 -32.02 -7.81
CA SER A 595 18.29 -31.74 -8.12
C SER A 595 19.20 -32.61 -7.24
N ARG A 596 20.33 -33.05 -7.79
CA ARG A 596 21.39 -33.84 -7.13
C ARG A 596 22.75 -33.38 -7.64
N SER A 597 23.81 -33.76 -6.97
CA SER A 597 25.18 -33.42 -7.39
C SER A 597 25.53 -33.88 -8.82
N TYR A 598 24.94 -34.95 -9.28
CA TYR A 598 25.14 -35.51 -10.63
C TYR A 598 24.12 -35.01 -11.66
N GLY A 599 23.12 -34.22 -11.29
CA GLY A 599 22.06 -33.76 -12.16
C GLY A 599 20.66 -33.91 -11.54
N PHE A 600 19.78 -34.75 -12.09
CA PHE A 600 18.38 -34.80 -11.70
C PHE A 600 17.89 -36.24 -11.47
N LYS A 601 16.88 -36.39 -10.59
CA LYS A 601 16.26 -37.67 -10.25
C LYS A 601 14.76 -37.50 -10.04
N ALA A 602 13.95 -38.46 -10.46
CA ALA A 602 12.55 -38.57 -10.04
C ALA A 602 12.21 -40.03 -9.71
N GLY A 603 11.42 -40.21 -8.63
CA GLY A 603 10.88 -41.50 -8.22
C GLY A 603 9.49 -41.73 -8.79
N PHE A 604 9.20 -42.98 -9.18
CA PHE A 604 7.94 -43.45 -9.72
C PHE A 604 7.45 -44.67 -8.91
N GLN A 605 6.23 -45.10 -9.14
CA GLN A 605 5.67 -46.28 -8.45
C GLN A 605 6.52 -47.53 -8.69
N GLY A 606 6.92 -47.79 -9.94
CA GLY A 606 7.71 -48.95 -10.37
C GLY A 606 9.22 -48.71 -10.48
N GLY A 607 9.74 -47.59 -9.99
CA GLY A 607 11.19 -47.36 -10.11
C GLY A 607 11.62 -45.90 -10.06
N VAL A 608 12.78 -45.62 -10.68
CA VAL A 608 13.45 -44.31 -10.65
C VAL A 608 14.01 -43.98 -12.02
N ILE A 609 13.87 -42.73 -12.44
CA ILE A 609 14.63 -42.16 -13.57
C ILE A 609 15.67 -41.21 -13.00
N ARG A 610 16.90 -41.36 -13.44
CA ARG A 610 18.05 -40.49 -13.14
C ARG A 610 18.57 -39.88 -14.44
N TYR A 611 18.86 -38.59 -14.45
CA TYR A 611 19.56 -37.90 -15.53
C TYR A 611 20.89 -37.38 -14.99
N ASP A 612 21.97 -37.85 -15.55
CA ASP A 612 23.31 -37.37 -15.26
C ASP A 612 23.67 -36.28 -16.28
N THR A 613 23.88 -35.06 -15.78
CA THR A 613 24.15 -33.91 -16.62
C THR A 613 25.58 -33.92 -17.19
N SER A 614 26.53 -34.49 -16.48
CA SER A 614 27.94 -34.58 -16.91
C SER A 614 28.10 -35.60 -18.02
N ALA A 615 27.50 -36.78 -17.84
CA ALA A 615 27.50 -37.85 -18.82
C ALA A 615 26.43 -37.68 -19.93
N ASN A 616 25.54 -36.67 -19.80
CA ASN A 616 24.37 -36.45 -20.63
C ASN A 616 23.53 -37.74 -20.84
N SER A 617 23.42 -38.57 -19.81
CA SER A 617 22.84 -39.91 -19.88
C SER A 617 21.60 -40.05 -18.99
N VAL A 618 20.61 -40.82 -19.44
CA VAL A 618 19.38 -41.11 -18.67
C VAL A 618 19.34 -42.59 -18.36
N THR A 619 19.35 -42.92 -17.08
CA THR A 619 19.22 -44.30 -16.56
C THR A 619 17.85 -44.53 -15.91
N VAL A 620 17.36 -45.74 -16.07
CA VAL A 620 16.09 -46.19 -15.49
C VAL A 620 16.35 -47.43 -14.64
N THR A 621 15.97 -47.36 -13.37
CA THR A 621 16.05 -48.51 -12.46
C THR A 621 14.64 -48.90 -12.09
N TYR A 622 14.24 -50.12 -12.38
CA TYR A 622 12.94 -50.66 -11.96
C TYR A 622 13.06 -51.29 -10.59
N ARG A 623 11.96 -51.30 -9.88
CA ARG A 623 11.78 -52.07 -8.63
C ARG A 623 11.36 -53.49 -8.95
#